data_b3d39c6d289896d288bd6c75211514e5
#
_entry.id   b3d39c6d289896d288bd6c75211514e5
#
_cell.length_a   1.000
_cell.length_b   1.000
_cell.length_c   1.000
_cell.angle_alpha   90.00
_cell.angle_beta   90.00
_cell.angle_gamma   90.00
#
_symmetry.space_group_name_H-M   'P 1'
#
loop_
_entity.id
_entity.type
_entity.pdbx_description
1 polymer ?
#
loop_
_entity_poly.entity_id
_entity_poly.type
_entity_poly.pdbx_seq_one_letter_code
_entity_poly.pdbx_strand_id
1 'polypeptide(L)'
;MKALQAGRFDLVRPLRPLTVQEQMDSCFDRYLILCRETAAAYGLSWQEALNLLRVQEYTGQVRRGYFVKGLSGAQFIRRKDFEGVTAALMNPREEMMWLNAADPMQPWGKLLPHEEDRGFINVPGTVIAFRSGLPVALMERQGKTLRIFNGAEPEEVMFLFTDEYRRGRILPGKKRIVVKEYPPEAAVPLTESGFLREMQDYVLYR
;
A
#
# COMPACT_ATOMS: atom_id res chain seq x y z
N MET A 1 35.99 9.50 -16.04
CA MET A 1 35.21 8.53 -16.80
C MET A 1 34.26 7.84 -15.83
N LYS A 2 32.94 7.98 -16.02
CA LYS A 2 31.94 7.19 -15.24
C LYS A 2 31.99 5.76 -15.78
N ALA A 3 32.23 4.79 -14.91
CA ALA A 3 32.13 3.39 -15.26
C ALA A 3 30.71 3.10 -15.74
N LEU A 4 30.57 2.58 -16.96
CA LEU A 4 29.33 2.06 -17.45
C LEU A 4 28.94 0.86 -16.56
N GLN A 5 27.86 0.99 -15.82
CA GLN A 5 27.29 -0.14 -15.08
C GLN A 5 26.83 -1.17 -16.11
N ALA A 6 27.48 -2.34 -16.14
CA ALA A 6 27.04 -3.45 -16.93
C ALA A 6 25.69 -3.96 -16.40
N GLY A 7 24.61 -3.71 -17.15
CA GLY A 7 23.28 -4.24 -16.87
C GLY A 7 23.04 -5.52 -17.68
N ARG A 8 22.18 -6.39 -17.19
CA ARG A 8 21.59 -7.44 -18.03
C ARG A 8 20.47 -6.80 -18.85
N PHE A 9 20.62 -6.84 -20.15
CA PHE A 9 19.61 -6.42 -21.12
C PHE A 9 19.07 -7.65 -21.81
N ASP A 10 17.74 -7.75 -21.92
CA ASP A 10 17.08 -8.79 -22.71
C ASP A 10 16.17 -8.14 -23.74
N LEU A 11 15.96 -8.83 -24.85
CA LEU A 11 15.10 -8.37 -25.91
C LEU A 11 13.64 -8.56 -25.50
N VAL A 12 12.90 -7.47 -25.33
CA VAL A 12 11.45 -7.53 -25.10
C VAL A 12 10.81 -8.06 -26.38
N ARG A 13 10.52 -9.36 -26.42
CA ARG A 13 9.76 -9.95 -27.51
C ARG A 13 8.31 -9.49 -27.38
N PRO A 14 7.64 -9.13 -28.49
CA PRO A 14 6.22 -8.83 -28.44
C PRO A 14 5.47 -10.07 -27.94
N LEU A 15 4.92 -9.96 -26.72
CA LEU A 15 4.05 -10.99 -26.16
C LEU A 15 2.71 -10.93 -26.92
N ARG A 16 2.08 -12.09 -27.14
CA ARG A 16 0.70 -12.08 -27.62
C ARG A 16 -0.19 -11.31 -26.65
N PRO A 17 -1.21 -10.62 -27.13
CA PRO A 17 -2.21 -10.03 -26.25
C PRO A 17 -2.81 -11.08 -25.32
N LEU A 18 -2.97 -10.74 -24.04
CA LEU A 18 -3.68 -11.59 -23.11
C LEU A 18 -5.16 -11.65 -23.49
N THR A 19 -5.75 -12.83 -23.39
CA THR A 19 -7.20 -12.98 -23.47
C THR A 19 -7.86 -12.27 -22.27
N VAL A 20 -9.15 -11.96 -22.38
CA VAL A 20 -9.91 -11.35 -21.26
C VAL A 20 -9.87 -12.25 -20.02
N GLN A 21 -9.92 -13.59 -20.19
CA GLN A 21 -9.81 -14.53 -19.08
C GLN A 21 -8.45 -14.42 -18.38
N GLU A 22 -7.35 -14.40 -19.12
CA GLU A 22 -5.99 -14.25 -18.55
C GLU A 22 -5.79 -12.90 -17.85
N GLN A 23 -6.38 -11.84 -18.39
CA GLN A 23 -6.38 -10.52 -17.77
C GLN A 23 -7.18 -10.53 -16.44
N MET A 24 -8.34 -11.20 -16.43
CA MET A 24 -9.16 -11.38 -15.22
C MET A 24 -8.40 -12.16 -14.15
N ASP A 25 -7.76 -13.27 -14.53
CA ASP A 25 -6.98 -14.09 -13.60
C ASP A 25 -5.83 -13.28 -12.98
N SER A 26 -5.11 -12.52 -13.81
CA SER A 26 -4.05 -11.62 -13.32
C SER A 26 -4.58 -10.49 -12.42
N CYS A 27 -5.78 -9.98 -12.72
CA CYS A 27 -6.44 -8.96 -11.90
C CYS A 27 -6.85 -9.54 -10.54
N PHE A 28 -7.42 -10.75 -10.50
CA PHE A 28 -7.71 -11.46 -9.26
C PHE A 28 -6.46 -11.77 -8.45
N ASP A 29 -5.37 -12.21 -9.10
CA ASP A 29 -4.11 -12.50 -8.41
C ASP A 29 -3.52 -11.24 -7.75
N ARG A 30 -3.76 -10.08 -8.36
CA ARG A 30 -3.28 -8.80 -7.83
C ARG A 30 -4.16 -8.20 -6.75
N TYR A 31 -5.48 -8.24 -6.92
CA TYR A 31 -6.42 -7.48 -6.07
C TYR A 31 -7.35 -8.36 -5.22
N LEU A 32 -7.42 -9.67 -5.49
CA LEU A 32 -8.35 -10.62 -4.88
C LEU A 32 -9.82 -10.34 -5.18
N ILE A 33 -10.22 -9.08 -5.24
CA ILE A 33 -11.56 -8.62 -5.57
C ILE A 33 -11.54 -7.98 -6.95
N LEU A 34 -12.42 -8.47 -7.84
CA LEU A 34 -12.64 -7.90 -9.16
C LEU A 34 -13.93 -7.10 -9.16
N CYS A 35 -13.81 -5.82 -9.46
CA CYS A 35 -14.90 -4.86 -9.60
C CYS A 35 -14.55 -3.85 -10.70
N ARG A 36 -15.43 -2.87 -10.92
CA ARG A 36 -15.19 -1.85 -11.94
C ARG A 36 -13.87 -1.11 -11.72
N GLU A 37 -13.58 -0.73 -10.48
CA GLU A 37 -12.40 0.06 -10.12
C GLU A 37 -11.11 -0.74 -10.31
N THR A 38 -11.07 -1.99 -9.85
CA THR A 38 -9.87 -2.85 -10.01
C THR A 38 -9.66 -3.24 -11.45
N ALA A 39 -10.73 -3.49 -12.22
CA ALA A 39 -10.66 -3.73 -13.66
C ALA A 39 -10.07 -2.52 -14.39
N ALA A 40 -10.57 -1.30 -14.10
CA ALA A 40 -10.07 -0.06 -14.67
C ALA A 40 -8.59 0.18 -14.34
N ALA A 41 -8.20 -0.02 -13.07
CA ALA A 41 -6.81 0.14 -12.63
C ALA A 41 -5.85 -0.88 -13.28
N TYR A 42 -6.35 -2.05 -13.64
CA TYR A 42 -5.60 -3.08 -14.37
C TYR A 42 -5.55 -2.83 -15.88
N GLY A 43 -6.51 -2.03 -16.40
CA GLY A 43 -6.69 -1.83 -17.84
C GLY A 43 -7.56 -2.89 -18.52
N LEU A 44 -8.38 -3.62 -17.73
CA LEU A 44 -9.31 -4.64 -18.18
C LEU A 44 -10.67 -4.02 -18.55
N SER A 45 -11.24 -4.39 -19.69
CA SER A 45 -12.59 -4.01 -20.06
C SER A 45 -13.62 -4.62 -19.10
N TRP A 46 -14.26 -3.76 -18.30
CA TRP A 46 -15.28 -4.21 -17.34
C TRP A 46 -16.46 -4.93 -18.00
N GLN A 47 -16.90 -4.45 -19.18
CA GLN A 47 -18.03 -5.06 -19.89
C GLN A 47 -17.72 -6.47 -20.34
N GLU A 48 -16.52 -6.71 -20.87
CA GLU A 48 -16.09 -8.04 -21.31
C GLU A 48 -15.89 -8.96 -20.10
N ALA A 49 -15.24 -8.46 -19.06
CA ALA A 49 -15.05 -9.19 -17.80
C ALA A 49 -16.40 -9.60 -17.17
N LEU A 50 -17.39 -8.69 -17.14
CA LEU A 50 -18.70 -8.96 -16.58
C LEU A 50 -19.45 -10.09 -17.28
N ASN A 51 -19.29 -10.21 -18.60
CA ASN A 51 -19.91 -11.31 -19.35
C ASN A 51 -19.34 -12.67 -18.93
N LEU A 52 -18.02 -12.75 -18.75
CA LEU A 52 -17.36 -13.98 -18.27
C LEU A 52 -17.67 -14.23 -16.77
N LEU A 53 -17.69 -13.19 -15.95
CA LEU A 53 -18.00 -13.30 -14.52
C LEU A 53 -19.41 -13.86 -14.27
N ARG A 54 -20.38 -13.51 -15.09
CA ARG A 54 -21.75 -14.10 -15.01
C ARG A 54 -21.74 -15.60 -15.23
N VAL A 55 -20.97 -16.08 -16.20
CA VAL A 55 -20.82 -17.52 -16.46
C VAL A 55 -20.10 -18.20 -15.30
N GLN A 56 -19.02 -17.59 -14.82
CA GLN A 56 -18.25 -18.11 -13.67
C GLN A 56 -19.04 -18.10 -12.36
N GLU A 57 -19.90 -17.11 -12.15
CA GLU A 57 -20.84 -17.06 -11.01
C GLU A 57 -21.85 -18.23 -11.10
N TYR A 58 -22.45 -18.44 -12.26
CA TYR A 58 -23.38 -19.55 -12.49
C TYR A 58 -22.72 -20.93 -12.29
N THR A 59 -21.47 -21.09 -12.71
CA THR A 59 -20.70 -22.33 -12.53
C THR A 59 -20.05 -22.44 -11.14
N GLY A 60 -20.21 -21.44 -10.27
CA GLY A 60 -19.70 -21.44 -8.91
C GLY A 60 -18.18 -21.22 -8.79
N GLN A 61 -17.52 -20.74 -9.84
CA GLN A 61 -16.09 -20.43 -9.84
C GLN A 61 -15.79 -19.11 -9.11
N VAL A 62 -16.70 -18.15 -9.20
CA VAL A 62 -16.66 -16.89 -8.46
C VAL A 62 -17.91 -16.70 -7.62
N ARG A 63 -17.79 -15.88 -6.59
CA ARG A 63 -18.91 -15.39 -5.77
C ARG A 63 -19.06 -13.90 -5.97
N ARG A 64 -20.29 -13.46 -6.13
CA ARG A 64 -20.67 -12.06 -6.16
C ARG A 64 -21.06 -11.57 -4.77
N GLY A 65 -20.71 -10.32 -4.44
CA GLY A 65 -21.06 -9.71 -3.16
C GLY A 65 -20.67 -8.24 -3.08
N TYR A 66 -20.60 -7.76 -1.84
CA TYR A 66 -20.11 -6.43 -1.46
C TYR A 66 -19.07 -6.65 -0.35
N PHE A 67 -17.82 -6.86 -0.75
CA PHE A 67 -16.75 -7.27 0.16
C PHE A 67 -15.97 -6.08 0.72
N VAL A 68 -15.83 -5.01 -0.07
CA VAL A 68 -15.02 -3.85 0.27
C VAL A 68 -15.88 -2.61 0.21
N LYS A 69 -15.97 -1.90 1.35
CA LYS A 69 -16.63 -0.58 1.44
C LYS A 69 -15.87 0.43 0.57
N GLY A 70 -16.60 1.30 -0.13
CA GLY A 70 -16.03 2.34 -0.98
C GLY A 70 -15.79 1.93 -2.44
N LEU A 71 -15.91 0.65 -2.79
CA LEU A 71 -15.95 0.19 -4.18
C LEU A 71 -17.40 0.12 -4.67
N SER A 72 -17.64 0.57 -5.91
CA SER A 72 -18.98 0.69 -6.47
C SER A 72 -19.46 -0.60 -7.15
N GLY A 73 -20.78 -0.85 -7.06
CA GLY A 73 -21.44 -1.93 -7.82
C GLY A 73 -21.08 -3.34 -7.36
N ALA A 74 -21.20 -4.30 -8.29
CA ALA A 74 -20.95 -5.69 -8.01
C ALA A 74 -19.45 -5.97 -7.87
N GLN A 75 -19.11 -6.72 -6.84
CA GLN A 75 -17.75 -7.18 -6.55
C GLN A 75 -17.72 -8.70 -6.65
N PHE A 76 -16.65 -9.24 -7.21
CA PHE A 76 -16.49 -10.67 -7.40
C PHE A 76 -15.20 -11.14 -6.75
N ILE A 77 -15.24 -12.34 -6.14
CA ILE A 77 -14.09 -13.04 -5.57
C ILE A 77 -14.08 -14.48 -6.07
N ARG A 78 -12.90 -15.03 -6.36
CA ARG A 78 -12.78 -16.45 -6.72
C ARG A 78 -13.16 -17.33 -5.54
N ARG A 79 -13.85 -18.41 -5.80
CA ARG A 79 -14.27 -19.35 -4.75
C ARG A 79 -13.10 -19.87 -3.92
N LYS A 80 -11.96 -20.15 -4.57
CA LYS A 80 -10.73 -20.62 -3.90
C LYS A 80 -10.14 -19.64 -2.91
N ASP A 81 -10.35 -18.33 -3.13
CA ASP A 81 -9.77 -17.26 -2.31
C ASP A 81 -10.72 -16.80 -1.19
N PHE A 82 -12.02 -17.14 -1.30
CA PHE A 82 -13.07 -16.62 -0.43
C PHE A 82 -12.85 -16.94 1.05
N GLU A 83 -12.51 -18.19 1.38
CA GLU A 83 -12.32 -18.61 2.78
C GLU A 83 -11.10 -17.93 3.40
N GLY A 84 -9.98 -17.87 2.66
CA GLY A 84 -8.76 -17.20 3.13
C GLY A 84 -8.96 -15.70 3.34
N VAL A 85 -9.64 -15.03 2.41
CA VAL A 85 -9.96 -13.60 2.53
C VAL A 85 -10.92 -13.36 3.71
N THR A 86 -11.95 -14.18 3.86
CA THR A 86 -12.89 -14.07 4.98
C THR A 86 -12.19 -14.25 6.32
N ALA A 87 -11.31 -15.27 6.44
CA ALA A 87 -10.54 -15.50 7.65
C ALA A 87 -9.62 -14.32 7.99
N ALA A 88 -8.95 -13.73 6.98
CA ALA A 88 -8.09 -12.57 7.17
C ALA A 88 -8.87 -11.30 7.56
N LEU A 89 -10.09 -11.13 7.06
CA LEU A 89 -10.96 -10.00 7.44
C LEU A 89 -11.52 -10.14 8.86
N MET A 90 -11.83 -11.37 9.28
CA MET A 90 -12.35 -11.64 10.64
C MET A 90 -11.25 -11.59 11.71
N ASN A 91 -10.02 -11.89 11.32
CA ASN A 91 -8.84 -11.86 12.19
C ASN A 91 -7.72 -11.05 11.52
N PRO A 92 -7.86 -9.73 11.42
CA PRO A 92 -6.85 -8.89 10.81
C PRO A 92 -5.55 -8.95 11.62
N ARG A 93 -4.41 -8.95 10.93
CA ARG A 93 -3.12 -8.86 11.60
C ARG A 93 -2.97 -7.49 12.24
N GLU A 94 -2.67 -7.46 13.51
CA GLU A 94 -2.46 -6.22 14.28
C GLU A 94 -1.04 -5.66 14.11
N GLU A 95 -0.15 -6.43 13.49
CA GLU A 95 1.21 -5.99 13.22
C GLU A 95 1.23 -4.74 12.35
N MET A 96 1.96 -3.73 12.80
CA MET A 96 2.18 -2.52 12.03
C MET A 96 3.26 -2.76 10.96
N MET A 97 3.07 -2.17 9.77
CA MET A 97 4.07 -2.19 8.71
C MET A 97 4.18 -0.84 8.01
N TRP A 98 5.39 -0.47 7.60
CA TRP A 98 5.63 0.72 6.80
C TRP A 98 5.76 0.37 5.31
N LEU A 99 5.05 1.10 4.46
CA LEU A 99 5.09 0.97 3.00
C LEU A 99 5.30 2.35 2.35
N ASN A 100 5.85 2.36 1.14
CA ASN A 100 5.85 3.58 0.33
C ASN A 100 4.43 3.91 -0.14
N ALA A 101 4.05 5.19 -0.13
CA ALA A 101 2.76 5.64 -0.65
C ALA A 101 2.60 5.32 -2.15
N ALA A 102 3.71 5.32 -2.89
CA ALA A 102 3.73 4.96 -4.30
C ALA A 102 3.66 3.45 -4.56
N ASP A 103 3.69 2.60 -3.52
CA ASP A 103 3.62 1.14 -3.70
C ASP A 103 2.33 0.75 -4.44
N PRO A 104 2.42 -0.03 -5.53
CA PRO A 104 1.24 -0.40 -6.31
C PRO A 104 0.22 -1.25 -5.56
N MET A 105 0.62 -1.94 -4.48
CA MET A 105 -0.28 -2.75 -3.66
C MET A 105 -1.06 -1.94 -2.62
N GLN A 106 -0.64 -0.73 -2.31
CA GLN A 106 -1.31 0.18 -1.40
C GLN A 106 -2.56 0.77 -2.10
N PRO A 107 -3.80 0.55 -1.59
CA PRO A 107 -5.03 0.90 -2.30
C PRO A 107 -5.53 2.33 -2.05
N TRP A 108 -5.17 2.94 -0.92
CA TRP A 108 -5.71 4.22 -0.46
C TRP A 108 -5.31 5.40 -1.36
N GLY A 109 -6.29 6.21 -1.73
CA GLY A 109 -6.09 7.32 -2.66
C GLY A 109 -5.84 6.88 -4.11
N LYS A 110 -6.04 5.58 -4.41
CA LYS A 110 -5.96 5.00 -5.75
C LYS A 110 -7.26 4.26 -6.10
N LEU A 111 -7.49 3.12 -5.49
CA LEU A 111 -8.70 2.30 -5.64
C LEU A 111 -9.76 2.67 -4.60
N LEU A 112 -9.31 2.95 -3.38
CA LEU A 112 -10.16 3.36 -2.27
C LEU A 112 -9.99 4.85 -2.01
N PRO A 113 -11.07 5.57 -1.66
CA PRO A 113 -10.97 6.93 -1.14
C PRO A 113 -10.17 6.90 0.16
N HIS A 114 -9.54 8.01 0.50
CA HIS A 114 -8.94 8.15 1.82
C HIS A 114 -10.01 8.09 2.91
N GLU A 115 -9.67 7.53 4.06
CA GLU A 115 -10.48 7.71 5.26
C GLU A 115 -10.44 9.19 5.68
N GLU A 116 -11.49 9.61 6.39
CA GLU A 116 -11.60 10.97 6.90
C GLU A 116 -10.38 11.31 7.78
N ASP A 117 -9.79 12.49 7.55
CA ASP A 117 -8.59 13.00 8.22
C ASP A 117 -7.27 12.22 7.97
N ARG A 118 -7.30 11.13 7.18
CA ARG A 118 -6.14 10.30 6.85
C ARG A 118 -5.66 10.45 5.41
N GLY A 119 -5.99 11.58 4.78
CA GLY A 119 -5.57 11.87 3.39
C GLY A 119 -4.07 12.07 3.25
N PHE A 120 -3.48 11.58 2.16
CA PHE A 120 -2.08 11.75 1.79
C PHE A 120 -1.90 11.73 0.27
N ILE A 121 -0.72 12.14 -0.20
CA ILE A 121 -0.39 12.12 -1.62
C ILE A 121 0.46 10.88 -1.92
N ASN A 122 0.05 10.13 -2.95
CA ASN A 122 0.72 8.91 -3.41
C ASN A 122 1.97 9.24 -4.26
N VAL A 123 2.99 9.79 -3.63
CA VAL A 123 4.26 10.17 -4.28
C VAL A 123 5.47 9.51 -3.62
N PRO A 124 6.57 9.32 -4.37
CA PRO A 124 7.83 8.89 -3.78
C PRO A 124 8.27 9.87 -2.68
N GLY A 125 8.73 9.34 -1.54
CA GLY A 125 9.13 10.13 -0.39
C GLY A 125 8.03 10.36 0.65
N THR A 126 6.83 9.84 0.42
CA THR A 126 5.81 9.61 1.43
C THR A 126 5.82 8.13 1.79
N VAL A 127 5.90 7.81 3.07
CA VAL A 127 5.73 6.44 3.59
C VAL A 127 4.61 6.40 4.60
N ILE A 128 3.94 5.28 4.68
CA ILE A 128 2.70 5.07 5.43
C ILE A 128 2.86 3.88 6.34
N ALA A 129 2.50 4.04 7.61
CA ALA A 129 2.31 2.91 8.51
C ALA A 129 0.88 2.40 8.41
N PHE A 130 0.73 1.11 8.25
CA PHE A 130 -0.55 0.41 8.25
C PHE A 130 -0.66 -0.53 9.45
N ARG A 131 -1.86 -0.57 10.05
CA ARG A 131 -2.26 -1.59 11.01
C ARG A 131 -3.64 -2.08 10.63
N SER A 132 -3.84 -3.39 10.56
CA SER A 132 -5.12 -3.99 10.17
C SER A 132 -5.68 -3.43 8.84
N GLY A 133 -4.79 -3.06 7.90
CA GLY A 133 -5.15 -2.49 6.59
C GLY A 133 -5.48 -1.00 6.58
N LEU A 134 -5.50 -0.32 7.73
CA LEU A 134 -5.78 1.12 7.83
C LEU A 134 -4.49 1.93 7.99
N PRO A 135 -4.39 3.11 7.37
CA PRO A 135 -3.31 4.05 7.63
C PRO A 135 -3.35 4.53 9.09
N VAL A 136 -2.24 4.39 9.82
CA VAL A 136 -2.13 4.81 11.23
C VAL A 136 -1.07 5.87 11.46
N ALA A 137 -0.10 6.02 10.55
CA ALA A 137 0.83 7.14 10.55
C ALA A 137 1.38 7.42 9.15
N LEU A 138 1.88 8.63 8.96
CA LEU A 138 2.50 9.10 7.72
C LEU A 138 3.82 9.77 8.02
N MET A 139 4.81 9.51 7.17
CA MET A 139 6.03 10.29 7.10
C MET A 139 6.12 10.89 5.69
N GLU A 140 5.85 12.18 5.56
CA GLU A 140 5.71 12.88 4.29
C GLU A 140 6.92 13.74 3.95
N ARG A 141 6.98 14.25 2.71
CA ARG A 141 8.01 15.17 2.24
C ARG A 141 9.43 14.66 2.51
N GLN A 142 9.62 13.35 2.25
CA GLN A 142 10.90 12.68 2.47
C GLN A 142 11.39 12.71 3.94
N GLY A 143 10.46 12.60 4.89
CA GLY A 143 10.74 12.55 6.30
C GLY A 143 10.63 13.89 7.05
N LYS A 144 10.13 14.96 6.40
CA LYS A 144 10.02 16.27 7.06
C LYS A 144 8.79 16.42 7.95
N THR A 145 7.70 15.76 7.61
CA THR A 145 6.42 15.88 8.30
C THR A 145 5.98 14.52 8.78
N LEU A 146 5.82 14.38 10.09
CA LEU A 146 5.23 13.20 10.75
C LEU A 146 3.79 13.50 11.12
N ARG A 147 2.89 12.60 10.75
CA ARG A 147 1.50 12.59 11.22
C ARG A 147 1.20 11.23 11.84
N ILE A 148 0.59 11.23 12.99
CA ILE A 148 0.13 10.03 13.70
C ILE A 148 -1.37 10.15 13.86
N PHE A 149 -2.11 9.09 13.55
CA PHE A 149 -3.56 9.09 13.64
C PHE A 149 -4.04 8.41 14.92
N ASN A 150 -5.25 8.75 15.36
CA ASN A 150 -5.87 8.15 16.54
C ASN A 150 -5.83 6.61 16.46
N GLY A 151 -5.45 5.97 17.56
CA GLY A 151 -5.34 4.52 17.69
C GLY A 151 -3.96 3.94 17.35
N ALA A 152 -2.95 4.79 17.16
CA ALA A 152 -1.55 4.36 17.06
C ALA A 152 -0.73 4.97 18.18
N GLU A 153 0.12 4.15 18.80
CA GLU A 153 1.04 4.60 19.84
C GLU A 153 2.30 5.20 19.20
N PRO A 154 2.66 6.45 19.50
CA PRO A 154 3.79 7.12 18.88
C PRO A 154 5.12 6.38 19.05
N GLU A 155 5.32 5.71 20.18
CA GLU A 155 6.51 4.90 20.49
C GLU A 155 6.67 3.77 19.49
N GLU A 156 5.61 2.99 19.26
CA GLU A 156 5.62 1.88 18.33
C GLU A 156 5.83 2.34 16.88
N VAL A 157 5.12 3.42 16.49
CA VAL A 157 5.24 4.05 15.18
C VAL A 157 6.70 4.44 14.90
N MET A 158 7.33 5.14 15.83
CA MET A 158 8.69 5.66 15.62
C MET A 158 9.76 4.58 15.75
N PHE A 159 9.60 3.62 16.66
CA PHE A 159 10.52 2.50 16.78
C PHE A 159 10.57 1.68 15.49
N LEU A 160 9.40 1.31 14.97
CA LEU A 160 9.31 0.53 13.72
C LEU A 160 9.80 1.36 12.51
N PHE A 161 9.47 2.66 12.45
CA PHE A 161 10.00 3.54 11.40
C PHE A 161 11.51 3.53 11.36
N THR A 162 12.15 3.68 12.52
CA THR A 162 13.61 3.74 12.65
C THR A 162 14.25 2.42 12.22
N ASP A 163 13.69 1.28 12.63
CA ASP A 163 14.17 -0.05 12.23
C ASP A 163 14.08 -0.24 10.70
N GLU A 164 12.92 0.03 10.11
CA GLU A 164 12.71 -0.09 8.66
C GLU A 164 13.61 0.89 7.86
N TYR A 165 13.80 2.11 8.37
CA TYR A 165 14.69 3.07 7.75
C TYR A 165 16.15 2.60 7.82
N ARG A 166 16.64 2.13 8.96
CA ARG A 166 18.01 1.63 9.14
C ARG A 166 18.28 0.41 8.26
N ARG A 167 17.30 -0.46 8.08
CA ARG A 167 17.37 -1.61 7.17
C ARG A 167 17.30 -1.23 5.69
N GLY A 168 17.04 0.04 5.37
CA GLY A 168 16.94 0.51 3.98
C GLY A 168 15.66 0.14 3.25
N ARG A 169 14.63 -0.36 3.93
CA ARG A 169 13.36 -0.78 3.33
C ARG A 169 12.48 0.41 2.96
N ILE A 170 12.53 1.47 3.75
CA ILE A 170 11.86 2.74 3.47
C ILE A 170 12.85 3.85 3.22
N LEU A 171 12.48 4.84 2.42
CA LEU A 171 13.30 5.97 2.01
C LEU A 171 14.76 5.57 1.62
N PRO A 172 14.91 4.57 0.72
CA PRO A 172 16.24 4.08 0.34
C PRO A 172 17.08 5.22 -0.26
N GLY A 173 18.40 5.18 -0.03
CA GLY A 173 19.33 6.21 -0.53
C GLY A 173 19.38 7.49 0.31
N LYS A 174 18.48 7.72 1.26
CA LYS A 174 18.60 8.81 2.22
C LYS A 174 19.62 8.46 3.31
N LYS A 175 20.58 9.36 3.55
CA LYS A 175 21.57 9.21 4.61
C LYS A 175 21.09 9.76 5.95
N ARG A 176 20.12 10.68 5.92
CA ARG A 176 19.52 11.27 7.11
C ARG A 176 18.05 11.64 6.86
N ILE A 177 17.25 11.57 7.90
CA ILE A 177 15.88 12.08 7.97
C ILE A 177 15.89 13.31 8.89
N VAL A 178 15.16 14.36 8.50
CA VAL A 178 15.02 15.58 9.31
C VAL A 178 13.53 15.85 9.47
N VAL A 179 12.99 15.57 10.67
CA VAL A 179 11.59 15.83 11.02
C VAL A 179 11.46 17.24 11.55
N LYS A 180 10.65 18.05 10.89
CA LYS A 180 10.38 19.46 11.22
C LYS A 180 9.01 19.69 11.79
N GLU A 181 8.04 18.94 11.29
CA GLU A 181 6.65 19.03 11.67
C GLU A 181 6.24 17.68 12.26
N TYR A 182 5.75 17.66 13.47
CA TYR A 182 5.37 16.44 14.19
C TYR A 182 4.32 16.77 15.26
N PRO A 183 3.45 15.82 15.63
CA PRO A 183 2.50 16.02 16.72
C PRO A 183 3.25 16.07 18.07
N PRO A 184 2.83 16.92 19.02
CA PRO A 184 3.55 17.12 20.29
C PRO A 184 3.86 15.84 21.05
N GLU A 185 2.96 14.87 21.03
CA GLU A 185 3.10 13.55 21.67
C GLU A 185 4.23 12.71 21.09
N ALA A 186 4.66 12.99 19.86
CA ALA A 186 5.78 12.27 19.22
C ALA A 186 7.17 12.78 19.64
N ALA A 187 7.28 13.88 20.39
CA ALA A 187 8.57 14.48 20.73
C ALA A 187 9.48 13.55 21.55
N VAL A 188 8.94 12.87 22.57
CA VAL A 188 9.67 11.89 23.39
C VAL A 188 9.98 10.63 22.55
N PRO A 189 8.97 9.99 21.91
CA PRO A 189 9.18 8.83 21.03
C PRO A 189 10.23 9.04 19.94
N LEU A 190 10.30 10.22 19.31
CA LEU A 190 11.36 10.55 18.36
C LEU A 190 12.75 10.40 18.99
N THR A 191 12.96 10.97 20.19
CA THR A 191 14.25 10.88 20.88
C THR A 191 14.58 9.43 21.26
N GLU A 192 13.62 8.70 21.84
CA GLU A 192 13.80 7.32 22.29
C GLU A 192 14.06 6.35 21.14
N SER A 193 13.50 6.61 19.96
CA SER A 193 13.76 5.83 18.75
C SER A 193 15.09 6.17 18.05
N GLY A 194 15.87 7.11 18.60
CA GLY A 194 17.22 7.41 18.18
C GLY A 194 17.37 8.64 17.28
N PHE A 195 16.36 9.50 17.19
CA PHE A 195 16.51 10.82 16.61
C PHE A 195 17.24 11.75 17.57
N LEU A 196 18.18 12.52 17.07
CA LEU A 196 18.88 13.57 17.80
C LEU A 196 18.14 14.89 17.63
N ARG A 197 17.94 15.63 18.73
CA ARG A 197 17.36 16.96 18.64
C ARG A 197 18.42 17.96 18.21
N GLU A 198 18.24 18.57 17.05
CA GLU A 198 19.09 19.63 16.53
C GLU A 198 18.27 20.92 16.41
N MET A 199 18.48 21.86 17.33
CA MET A 199 17.68 23.09 17.46
C MET A 199 16.18 22.80 17.64
N GLN A 200 15.37 22.97 16.59
CA GLN A 200 13.91 22.70 16.59
C GLN A 200 13.55 21.41 15.85
N ASP A 201 14.50 20.83 15.13
CA ASP A 201 14.29 19.66 14.28
C ASP A 201 14.74 18.37 15.00
N TYR A 202 14.20 17.22 14.57
CA TYR A 202 14.69 15.90 14.95
C TYR A 202 15.40 15.23 13.78
N VAL A 203 16.61 14.75 14.00
CA VAL A 203 17.47 14.20 12.93
C VAL A 203 17.83 12.76 13.24
N LEU A 204 17.56 11.85 12.30
CA LEU A 204 17.96 10.45 12.35
C LEU A 204 19.01 10.21 11.26
N TYR A 205 20.16 9.73 11.63
CA TYR A 205 21.21 9.26 10.73
C TYR A 205 21.11 7.75 10.51
N ARG A 206 21.45 7.33 9.27
CA ARG A 206 21.50 5.91 8.94
C ARG A 206 22.85 5.33 9.32
#